data_b9fb3a8703618ead2ba31673cc515c8e
#
_entry.id   b9fb3a8703618ead2ba31673cc515c8e
#
_cell.length_a   1.000
_cell.length_b   1.000
_cell.length_c   1.000
_cell.angle_alpha   90.00
_cell.angle_beta   90.00
_cell.angle_gamma   90.00
#
_symmetry.space_group_name_H-M   'P 1'
#
loop_
_entity.id
_entity.type
_entity.pdbx_description
1 polymer ?
#
loop_
_entity_poly.entity_id
_entity_poly.type
_entity_poly.pdbx_seq_one_letter_code
_entity_poly.pdbx_strand_id
1 'polypeptide(L)'
;MIAIIDYGAGNIFSVKNALDYLGLENQLTDNKNLIEQADKIILPGVGAFPSAMKMLEQKGLVSVLKTQAKQKPLLGICLGMQMLFSKSYEFEACDGLDLISGVVDKMNKPDFIIPHMGWNKLEIENPCKLLENLGDSPYVYFVHSYEANCEDNKNLCAWVEYGGKVPAMVSDGKFVFGAQFHPEKSGEIGLQILRNFANI
;
A
#
# COMPACT_ATOMS: atom_id res chain seq x y z
N MET A 1 -16.05 10.08 -3.46
CA MET A 1 -16.09 8.59 -3.51
C MET A 1 -14.67 8.01 -3.65
N ILE A 2 -14.35 6.92 -2.94
CA ILE A 2 -13.07 6.18 -3.04
C ILE A 2 -13.28 4.92 -3.88
N ALA A 3 -12.54 4.75 -4.97
CA ALA A 3 -12.54 3.51 -5.74
C ALA A 3 -11.58 2.49 -5.11
N ILE A 4 -12.09 1.33 -4.72
CA ILE A 4 -11.28 0.19 -4.27
C ILE A 4 -11.13 -0.75 -5.47
N ILE A 5 -9.90 -0.97 -5.91
CA ILE A 5 -9.62 -1.74 -7.12
C ILE A 5 -9.87 -3.23 -6.89
N ASP A 6 -10.81 -3.79 -7.66
CA ASP A 6 -11.11 -5.23 -7.70
C ASP A 6 -10.51 -5.87 -8.95
N TYR A 7 -9.26 -6.29 -8.85
CA TYR A 7 -8.61 -7.01 -9.95
C TYR A 7 -8.67 -8.54 -9.79
N GLY A 8 -9.41 -9.03 -8.78
CA GLY A 8 -9.61 -10.47 -8.53
C GLY A 8 -8.74 -11.04 -7.42
N ALA A 9 -7.96 -10.20 -6.73
CA ALA A 9 -7.16 -10.56 -5.56
C ALA A 9 -7.19 -9.43 -4.53
N GLY A 10 -6.92 -9.75 -3.28
CA GLY A 10 -6.85 -8.77 -2.20
C GLY A 10 -7.90 -9.03 -1.10
N ASN A 11 -7.62 -8.46 0.08
CA ASN A 11 -8.56 -8.43 1.19
C ASN A 11 -9.53 -7.24 1.03
N ILE A 12 -10.18 -7.19 -0.16
CA ILE A 12 -10.99 -6.04 -0.61
C ILE A 12 -12.17 -5.75 0.33
N PHE A 13 -12.80 -6.81 0.87
CA PHE A 13 -13.95 -6.64 1.76
C PHE A 13 -13.55 -6.06 3.13
N SER A 14 -12.38 -6.40 3.67
CA SER A 14 -11.92 -5.80 4.92
C SER A 14 -11.61 -4.32 4.76
N VAL A 15 -11.00 -3.92 3.65
CA VAL A 15 -10.78 -2.51 3.32
C VAL A 15 -12.11 -1.79 3.15
N LYS A 16 -13.05 -2.36 2.38
CA LYS A 16 -14.38 -1.81 2.21
C LYS A 16 -15.10 -1.62 3.54
N ASN A 17 -15.12 -2.66 4.39
CA ASN A 17 -15.78 -2.60 5.70
C ASN A 17 -15.16 -1.53 6.61
N ALA A 18 -13.84 -1.34 6.58
CA ALA A 18 -13.18 -0.27 7.34
C ALA A 18 -13.60 1.12 6.85
N LEU A 19 -13.71 1.33 5.53
CA LEU A 19 -14.19 2.59 4.97
C LEU A 19 -15.68 2.81 5.27
N ASP A 20 -16.52 1.77 5.18
CA ASP A 20 -17.94 1.84 5.55
C ASP A 20 -18.12 2.20 7.03
N TYR A 21 -17.32 1.58 7.93
CA TYR A 21 -17.31 1.90 9.36
C TYR A 21 -16.96 3.37 9.61
N LEU A 22 -16.08 3.96 8.80
CA LEU A 22 -15.70 5.36 8.87
C LEU A 22 -16.74 6.30 8.21
N GLY A 23 -17.81 5.76 7.60
CA GLY A 23 -18.78 6.55 6.86
C GLY A 23 -18.26 7.15 5.56
N LEU A 24 -17.17 6.60 5.00
CA LEU A 24 -16.54 7.08 3.78
C LEU A 24 -17.17 6.43 2.54
N GLU A 25 -17.65 7.25 1.63
CA GLU A 25 -18.22 6.78 0.37
C GLU A 25 -17.18 6.03 -0.46
N ASN A 26 -17.44 4.76 -0.74
CA ASN A 26 -16.50 3.90 -1.44
C ASN A 26 -17.21 2.88 -2.34
N GLN A 27 -16.49 2.38 -3.34
CA GLN A 27 -17.00 1.37 -4.27
C GLN A 27 -15.91 0.40 -4.71
N LEU A 28 -16.21 -0.92 -4.64
CA LEU A 28 -15.39 -1.95 -5.29
C LEU A 28 -15.63 -1.88 -6.81
N THR A 29 -14.55 -1.81 -7.59
CA THR A 29 -14.69 -1.68 -9.04
C THR A 29 -13.44 -2.10 -9.80
N ASP A 30 -13.64 -2.69 -10.99
CA ASP A 30 -12.66 -2.85 -12.06
C ASP A 30 -13.04 -2.02 -13.30
N ASN A 31 -14.10 -1.25 -13.21
CA ASN A 31 -14.59 -0.38 -14.29
C ASN A 31 -13.70 0.88 -14.38
N LYS A 32 -13.03 1.03 -15.53
CA LYS A 32 -12.10 2.13 -15.81
C LYS A 32 -12.77 3.50 -15.64
N ASN A 33 -13.97 3.68 -16.15
CA ASN A 33 -14.68 4.96 -16.06
C ASN A 33 -14.99 5.34 -14.60
N LEU A 34 -15.35 4.37 -13.75
CA LEU A 34 -15.58 4.62 -12.32
C LEU A 34 -14.28 4.96 -11.60
N ILE A 35 -13.15 4.32 -11.96
CA ILE A 35 -11.83 4.64 -11.42
C ILE A 35 -11.42 6.06 -11.83
N GLU A 36 -11.68 6.45 -13.08
CA GLU A 36 -11.40 7.81 -13.58
C GLU A 36 -12.26 8.88 -12.91
N GLN A 37 -13.51 8.58 -12.57
CA GLN A 37 -14.44 9.50 -11.91
C GLN A 37 -14.25 9.58 -10.38
N ALA A 38 -13.61 8.58 -9.77
CA ALA A 38 -13.37 8.58 -8.34
C ALA A 38 -12.43 9.72 -7.91
N ASP A 39 -12.61 10.21 -6.68
CA ASP A 39 -11.74 11.24 -6.10
C ASP A 39 -10.39 10.65 -5.65
N LYS A 40 -10.41 9.39 -5.21
CA LYS A 40 -9.26 8.67 -4.66
C LYS A 40 -9.30 7.20 -5.04
N ILE A 41 -8.15 6.54 -4.99
CA ILE A 41 -8.01 5.12 -5.36
C ILE A 41 -7.32 4.38 -4.21
N ILE A 42 -7.85 3.21 -3.85
CA ILE A 42 -7.14 2.23 -3.01
C ILE A 42 -6.85 1.00 -3.86
N LEU A 43 -5.59 0.60 -3.89
CA LEU A 43 -5.09 -0.62 -4.51
C LEU A 43 -4.73 -1.62 -3.41
N PRO A 44 -5.64 -2.49 -2.98
CA PRO A 44 -5.32 -3.56 -2.05
C PRO A 44 -4.58 -4.68 -2.76
N GLY A 45 -3.88 -5.51 -2.00
CA GLY A 45 -3.25 -6.70 -2.60
C GLY A 45 -2.88 -7.74 -1.57
N VAL A 46 -3.04 -9.02 -1.94
CA VAL A 46 -2.54 -10.19 -1.23
C VAL A 46 -2.07 -11.23 -2.24
N GLY A 47 -1.17 -12.14 -1.82
CA GLY A 47 -0.61 -13.17 -2.68
C GLY A 47 0.72 -12.76 -3.29
N ALA A 48 1.01 -13.21 -4.51
CA ALA A 48 2.29 -13.04 -5.16
C ALA A 48 2.30 -11.88 -6.17
N PHE A 49 3.39 -11.12 -6.18
CA PHE A 49 3.57 -9.94 -7.03
C PHE A 49 3.36 -10.22 -8.54
N PRO A 50 4.00 -11.24 -9.16
CA PRO A 50 3.81 -11.47 -10.60
C PRO A 50 2.35 -11.82 -10.94
N SER A 51 1.69 -12.59 -10.08
CA SER A 51 0.28 -12.96 -10.28
C SER A 51 -0.63 -11.75 -10.22
N ALA A 52 -0.41 -10.85 -9.25
CA ALA A 52 -1.20 -9.63 -9.09
C ALA A 52 -1.02 -8.67 -10.27
N MET A 53 0.23 -8.45 -10.72
CA MET A 53 0.50 -7.62 -11.90
C MET A 53 -0.14 -8.19 -13.16
N LYS A 54 -0.07 -9.51 -13.37
CA LYS A 54 -0.75 -10.19 -14.48
C LYS A 54 -2.27 -9.99 -14.47
N MET A 55 -2.91 -10.06 -13.28
CA MET A 55 -4.35 -9.81 -13.16
C MET A 55 -4.69 -8.36 -13.49
N LEU A 56 -3.90 -7.38 -13.03
CA LEU A 56 -4.07 -5.97 -13.40
C LEU A 56 -3.94 -5.75 -14.90
N GLU A 57 -2.95 -6.38 -15.54
CA GLU A 57 -2.74 -6.33 -17.00
C GLU A 57 -3.91 -6.92 -17.76
N GLN A 58 -4.38 -8.11 -17.39
CA GLN A 58 -5.51 -8.79 -18.03
C GLN A 58 -6.79 -7.96 -17.98
N LYS A 59 -7.01 -7.21 -16.91
CA LYS A 59 -8.12 -6.25 -16.79
C LYS A 59 -7.84 -4.90 -17.46
N GLY A 60 -6.62 -4.69 -17.97
CA GLY A 60 -6.19 -3.43 -18.58
C GLY A 60 -6.18 -2.26 -17.61
N LEU A 61 -5.94 -2.53 -16.31
CA LEU A 61 -5.97 -1.53 -15.25
C LEU A 61 -4.63 -0.82 -15.04
N VAL A 62 -3.52 -1.39 -15.50
CA VAL A 62 -2.16 -0.84 -15.32
C VAL A 62 -2.09 0.61 -15.85
N SER A 63 -2.51 0.85 -17.10
CA SER A 63 -2.45 2.18 -17.72
C SER A 63 -3.35 3.19 -17.01
N VAL A 64 -4.54 2.78 -16.59
CA VAL A 64 -5.48 3.63 -15.86
C VAL A 64 -4.89 4.04 -14.51
N LEU A 65 -4.38 3.08 -13.72
CA LEU A 65 -3.75 3.36 -12.43
C LEU A 65 -2.55 4.31 -12.58
N LYS A 66 -1.65 4.05 -13.55
CA LYS A 66 -0.49 4.93 -13.83
C LYS A 66 -0.91 6.35 -14.23
N THR A 67 -2.01 6.50 -14.95
CA THR A 67 -2.52 7.81 -15.36
C THR A 67 -3.18 8.53 -14.19
N GLN A 68 -4.05 7.84 -13.44
CA GLN A 68 -4.80 8.45 -12.35
C GLN A 68 -3.93 8.79 -11.15
N ALA A 69 -2.88 8.00 -10.86
CA ALA A 69 -1.90 8.28 -9.80
C ALA A 69 -1.15 9.62 -9.96
N LYS A 70 -1.14 10.19 -11.17
CA LYS A 70 -0.56 11.52 -11.44
C LYS A 70 -1.52 12.67 -11.12
N GLN A 71 -2.81 12.38 -10.87
CA GLN A 71 -3.87 13.37 -10.79
C GLN A 71 -4.63 13.34 -9.46
N LYS A 72 -4.66 12.20 -8.79
CA LYS A 72 -5.43 12.00 -7.56
C LYS A 72 -4.75 11.02 -6.60
N PRO A 73 -5.08 11.08 -5.30
CA PRO A 73 -4.50 10.19 -4.29
C PRO A 73 -4.74 8.71 -4.60
N LEU A 74 -3.66 7.92 -4.56
CA LEU A 74 -3.65 6.47 -4.67
C LEU A 74 -2.93 5.88 -3.46
N LEU A 75 -3.58 4.97 -2.75
CA LEU A 75 -3.02 4.21 -1.63
C LEU A 75 -2.89 2.73 -1.98
N GLY A 76 -1.66 2.23 -2.06
CA GLY A 76 -1.38 0.80 -2.11
C GLY A 76 -1.32 0.19 -0.71
N ILE A 77 -1.99 -0.95 -0.49
CA ILE A 77 -2.01 -1.66 0.79
C ILE A 77 -1.36 -3.03 0.64
N CYS A 78 -0.35 -3.34 1.46
CA CYS A 78 0.41 -4.58 1.50
C CYS A 78 1.03 -4.90 0.12
N LEU A 79 0.62 -5.95 -0.56
CA LEU A 79 1.07 -6.23 -1.93
C LEU A 79 0.74 -5.06 -2.87
N GLY A 80 -0.37 -4.34 -2.63
CA GLY A 80 -0.71 -3.12 -3.36
C GLY A 80 0.37 -2.03 -3.24
N MET A 81 0.97 -1.85 -2.07
CA MET A 81 2.14 -0.98 -1.90
C MET A 81 3.33 -1.49 -2.73
N GLN A 82 3.63 -2.79 -2.65
CA GLN A 82 4.76 -3.36 -3.39
C GLN A 82 4.60 -3.16 -4.90
N MET A 83 3.40 -3.31 -5.44
CA MET A 83 3.11 -3.08 -6.87
C MET A 83 3.34 -1.63 -7.32
N LEU A 84 3.44 -0.65 -6.41
CA LEU A 84 3.78 0.74 -6.77
C LEU A 84 5.23 0.89 -7.26
N PHE A 85 6.12 -0.02 -6.86
CA PHE A 85 7.55 0.04 -7.16
C PHE A 85 7.86 -0.32 -8.61
N SER A 86 9.12 -0.04 -9.04
CA SER A 86 9.55 -0.28 -10.42
C SER A 86 9.62 -1.77 -10.73
N LYS A 87 10.07 -2.60 -9.79
CA LYS A 87 10.33 -4.02 -10.01
C LYS A 87 10.22 -4.86 -8.74
N SER A 88 9.86 -6.13 -8.89
CA SER A 88 9.96 -7.14 -7.84
C SER A 88 10.79 -8.33 -8.32
N TYR A 89 11.45 -8.98 -7.36
CA TYR A 89 12.18 -10.24 -7.56
C TYR A 89 11.51 -11.41 -6.84
N GLU A 90 10.21 -11.31 -6.60
CA GLU A 90 9.42 -12.42 -6.07
C GLU A 90 9.24 -13.51 -7.13
N PHE A 91 9.87 -14.67 -6.93
CA PHE A 91 9.96 -15.83 -7.84
C PHE A 91 10.73 -15.53 -9.14
N GLU A 92 10.42 -14.45 -9.82
CA GLU A 92 11.02 -13.99 -11.07
C GLU A 92 11.08 -12.46 -11.09
N ALA A 93 11.90 -11.91 -11.99
CA ALA A 93 11.93 -10.46 -12.20
C ALA A 93 10.63 -10.02 -12.88
N CYS A 94 9.85 -9.17 -12.24
CA CYS A 94 8.58 -8.67 -12.72
C CYS A 94 8.50 -7.15 -12.54
N ASP A 95 8.11 -6.45 -13.59
CA ASP A 95 7.92 -5.00 -13.54
C ASP A 95 6.63 -4.65 -12.80
N GLY A 96 6.68 -3.57 -12.00
CA GLY A 96 5.54 -3.02 -11.29
C GLY A 96 4.90 -1.82 -11.97
N LEU A 97 4.16 -1.04 -11.21
CA LEU A 97 3.52 0.17 -11.71
C LEU A 97 4.51 1.32 -11.91
N ASP A 98 5.72 1.24 -11.37
CA ASP A 98 6.77 2.24 -11.50
C ASP A 98 6.29 3.66 -11.14
N LEU A 99 5.58 3.76 -10.01
CA LEU A 99 5.10 5.01 -9.43
C LEU A 99 6.04 5.52 -8.32
N ILE A 100 6.81 4.62 -7.74
CA ILE A 100 7.89 4.88 -6.77
C ILE A 100 9.13 4.11 -7.22
N SER A 101 10.25 4.82 -7.42
CA SER A 101 11.50 4.18 -7.83
C SER A 101 12.06 3.28 -6.72
N GLY A 102 12.41 2.06 -7.11
CA GLY A 102 12.96 1.07 -6.18
C GLY A 102 12.53 -0.35 -6.51
N VAL A 103 12.88 -1.27 -5.64
CA VAL A 103 12.67 -2.71 -5.86
C VAL A 103 12.05 -3.39 -4.66
N VAL A 104 11.39 -4.52 -4.92
CA VAL A 104 10.81 -5.39 -3.90
C VAL A 104 11.60 -6.69 -3.88
N ASP A 105 12.21 -6.99 -2.73
CA ASP A 105 13.04 -8.16 -2.51
C ASP A 105 12.54 -9.01 -1.36
N LYS A 106 12.96 -10.28 -1.34
CA LYS A 106 12.71 -11.16 -0.22
C LYS A 106 13.45 -10.66 1.02
N MET A 107 12.72 -10.59 2.15
CA MET A 107 13.32 -10.22 3.44
C MET A 107 14.44 -11.20 3.80
N ASN A 108 15.63 -10.68 4.10
CA ASN A 108 16.78 -11.44 4.56
C ASN A 108 17.12 -11.06 6.01
N LYS A 109 16.43 -11.69 6.96
CA LYS A 109 16.54 -11.45 8.40
C LYS A 109 16.81 -12.78 9.10
N PRO A 110 18.08 -13.26 9.15
CA PRO A 110 18.41 -14.64 9.52
C PRO A 110 17.98 -15.02 10.94
N ASP A 111 17.90 -14.05 11.85
CA ASP A 111 17.52 -14.28 13.26
C ASP A 111 16.01 -14.03 13.52
N PHE A 112 15.23 -13.77 12.49
CA PHE A 112 13.81 -13.46 12.60
C PHE A 112 12.95 -14.42 11.78
N ILE A 113 11.72 -14.64 12.25
CA ILE A 113 10.76 -15.50 11.55
C ILE A 113 10.21 -14.75 10.33
N ILE A 114 10.27 -15.38 9.17
CA ILE A 114 9.64 -14.88 7.94
C ILE A 114 8.50 -15.85 7.56
N PRO A 115 7.27 -15.37 7.31
CA PRO A 115 6.86 -13.96 7.15
C PRO A 115 6.95 -13.15 8.43
N HIS A 116 7.29 -11.85 8.29
CA HIS A 116 7.09 -10.86 9.33
C HIS A 116 5.58 -10.77 9.59
N MET A 117 5.15 -11.26 10.74
CA MET A 117 3.74 -11.32 11.13
C MET A 117 3.58 -10.82 12.55
N GLY A 118 2.77 -9.77 12.72
CA GLY A 118 2.50 -9.21 14.04
C GLY A 118 2.37 -7.70 14.06
N TRP A 119 2.39 -7.16 15.28
CA TRP A 119 2.24 -5.74 15.55
C TRP A 119 3.60 -5.11 15.82
N ASN A 120 3.94 -4.07 15.07
CA ASN A 120 5.16 -3.30 15.27
C ASN A 120 4.84 -1.81 15.32
N LYS A 121 5.64 -1.09 16.10
CA LYS A 121 5.56 0.37 16.21
C LYS A 121 6.18 1.01 14.97
N LEU A 122 5.46 1.98 14.38
CA LEU A 122 5.99 2.81 13.31
C LEU A 122 7.01 3.82 13.85
N GLU A 123 8.16 3.90 13.20
CA GLU A 123 9.16 4.95 13.37
C GLU A 123 9.09 5.87 12.15
N ILE A 124 8.87 7.17 12.38
CA ILE A 124 8.69 8.16 11.30
C ILE A 124 10.07 8.57 10.79
N GLU A 125 10.24 8.51 9.46
CA GLU A 125 11.47 8.94 8.76
C GLU A 125 11.29 10.29 8.09
N ASN A 126 10.26 10.42 7.25
CA ASN A 126 9.95 11.65 6.57
C ASN A 126 8.47 12.03 6.79
N PRO A 127 8.14 13.33 6.80
CA PRO A 127 6.77 13.79 6.94
C PRO A 127 5.83 13.19 5.89
N CYS A 128 4.67 12.71 6.34
CA CYS A 128 3.63 12.17 5.45
C CYS A 128 2.25 12.48 6.05
N LYS A 129 1.34 13.01 5.25
CA LYS A 129 -0.03 13.35 5.68
C LYS A 129 -0.79 12.16 6.28
N LEU A 130 -0.52 10.94 5.82
CA LEU A 130 -1.16 9.75 6.36
C LEU A 130 -0.74 9.43 7.80
N LEU A 131 0.40 9.94 8.25
CA LEU A 131 0.97 9.70 9.58
C LEU A 131 0.59 10.79 10.61
N GLU A 132 -0.24 11.76 10.23
CA GLU A 132 -0.68 12.82 11.14
C GLU A 132 -1.63 12.27 12.22
N ASN A 133 -1.48 12.79 13.45
CA ASN A 133 -2.35 12.49 14.60
C ASN A 133 -2.41 11.01 15.03
N LEU A 134 -1.33 10.25 14.85
CA LEU A 134 -1.26 8.83 15.24
C LEU A 134 -0.87 8.63 16.72
N GLY A 135 -0.53 9.69 17.45
CA GLY A 135 -0.02 9.63 18.84
C GLY A 135 1.42 9.13 18.93
N ASP A 136 1.89 8.86 20.16
CA ASP A 136 3.31 8.58 20.43
C ASP A 136 3.74 7.13 20.16
N SER A 137 2.81 6.22 20.01
CA SER A 137 3.08 4.79 19.86
C SER A 137 2.15 4.14 18.85
N PRO A 138 2.29 4.47 17.56
CA PRO A 138 1.44 3.94 16.51
C PRO A 138 1.86 2.50 16.15
N TYR A 139 1.18 1.50 16.74
CA TYR A 139 1.34 0.10 16.38
C TYR A 139 0.41 -0.29 15.24
N VAL A 140 0.94 -1.03 14.27
CA VAL A 140 0.20 -1.52 13.09
C VAL A 140 0.51 -2.99 12.81
N TYR A 141 -0.38 -3.66 12.08
CA TYR A 141 -0.32 -5.09 11.83
C TYR A 141 0.31 -5.42 10.48
N PHE A 142 1.33 -6.27 10.50
CA PHE A 142 2.07 -6.77 9.34
C PHE A 142 1.82 -8.25 9.09
N VAL A 143 1.87 -8.64 7.81
CA VAL A 143 1.99 -10.03 7.36
C VAL A 143 2.60 -10.03 5.95
N HIS A 144 3.93 -10.14 5.85
CA HIS A 144 4.63 -10.12 4.56
C HIS A 144 5.99 -10.82 4.63
N SER A 145 6.49 -11.31 3.48
CA SER A 145 7.79 -11.97 3.32
C SER A 145 8.75 -11.20 2.43
N TYR A 146 8.25 -10.18 1.74
CA TYR A 146 9.00 -9.31 0.84
C TYR A 146 8.95 -7.88 1.36
N GLU A 147 10.02 -7.14 1.20
CA GLU A 147 10.15 -5.75 1.61
C GLU A 147 10.47 -4.85 0.41
N ALA A 148 9.89 -3.66 0.40
CA ALA A 148 10.14 -2.68 -0.64
C ALA A 148 11.29 -1.77 -0.24
N ASN A 149 12.26 -1.58 -1.14
CA ASN A 149 13.44 -0.75 -0.95
C ASN A 149 13.35 0.47 -1.88
N CYS A 150 13.16 1.67 -1.29
CA CYS A 150 13.15 2.91 -2.05
C CYS A 150 14.55 3.25 -2.58
N GLU A 151 14.65 3.64 -3.85
CA GLU A 151 15.89 4.17 -4.42
C GLU A 151 16.22 5.56 -3.85
N ASP A 152 15.20 6.44 -3.69
CA ASP A 152 15.32 7.72 -2.98
C ASP A 152 14.73 7.58 -1.57
N ASN A 153 15.57 7.82 -0.55
CA ASN A 153 15.14 7.75 0.85
C ASN A 153 14.07 8.79 1.23
N LYS A 154 13.87 9.81 0.42
CA LYS A 154 12.79 10.78 0.59
C LYS A 154 11.41 10.16 0.43
N ASN A 155 11.31 9.05 -0.31
CA ASN A 155 10.07 8.32 -0.48
C ASN A 155 9.69 7.45 0.73
N LEU A 156 10.63 7.18 1.65
CA LEU A 156 10.38 6.42 2.87
C LEU A 156 9.76 7.33 3.94
N CYS A 157 8.48 7.14 4.24
CA CYS A 157 7.77 7.94 5.25
C CYS A 157 7.91 7.34 6.67
N ALA A 158 7.79 6.02 6.80
CA ALA A 158 7.92 5.32 8.06
C ALA A 158 8.50 3.92 7.88
N TRP A 159 9.10 3.39 8.92
CA TRP A 159 9.69 2.06 8.97
C TRP A 159 9.42 1.40 10.32
N VAL A 160 9.72 0.11 10.44
CA VAL A 160 9.68 -0.64 11.69
C VAL A 160 10.97 -1.39 11.90
N GLU A 161 11.32 -1.63 13.17
CA GLU A 161 12.45 -2.47 13.53
C GLU A 161 12.03 -3.95 13.49
N TYR A 162 12.62 -4.69 12.56
CA TYR A 162 12.43 -6.14 12.47
C TYR A 162 13.69 -6.81 11.88
N GLY A 163 14.69 -7.00 12.71
CA GLY A 163 16.01 -7.43 12.26
C GLY A 163 16.69 -6.41 11.37
N GLY A 164 16.51 -5.13 11.70
CA GLY A 164 16.88 -3.95 10.96
C GLY A 164 15.68 -3.17 10.44
N LYS A 165 15.98 -2.08 9.75
CA LYS A 165 14.98 -1.15 9.20
C LYS A 165 14.18 -1.81 8.08
N VAL A 166 12.87 -1.96 8.28
CA VAL A 166 11.93 -2.48 7.29
C VAL A 166 10.96 -1.37 6.88
N PRO A 167 10.92 -0.97 5.60
CA PRO A 167 9.99 0.04 5.11
C PRO A 167 8.53 -0.31 5.38
N ALA A 168 7.80 0.58 6.04
CA ALA A 168 6.43 0.37 6.44
C ALA A 168 5.44 1.29 5.71
N MET A 169 5.87 2.53 5.41
CA MET A 169 5.06 3.48 4.63
C MET A 169 5.94 4.28 3.70
N VAL A 170 5.45 4.47 2.47
CA VAL A 170 6.14 5.20 1.41
C VAL A 170 5.23 6.22 0.74
N SER A 171 5.82 7.25 0.12
CA SER A 171 5.08 8.23 -0.70
C SER A 171 5.99 8.86 -1.75
N ASP A 172 5.41 9.30 -2.87
CA ASP A 172 6.07 10.18 -3.84
C ASP A 172 6.06 11.66 -3.42
N GLY A 173 5.50 11.97 -2.26
CA GLY A 173 5.34 13.31 -1.73
C GLY A 173 4.17 14.10 -2.33
N LYS A 174 3.37 13.50 -3.23
CA LYS A 174 2.24 14.15 -3.92
C LYS A 174 0.95 13.36 -3.78
N PHE A 175 0.79 12.33 -4.60
CA PHE A 175 -0.46 11.58 -4.73
C PHE A 175 -0.32 10.09 -4.46
N VAL A 176 0.89 9.54 -4.52
CA VAL A 176 1.12 8.10 -4.33
C VAL A 176 1.54 7.80 -2.91
N PHE A 177 0.83 6.90 -2.28
CA PHE A 177 1.06 6.42 -0.92
C PHE A 177 1.04 4.90 -0.89
N GLY A 178 1.87 4.31 -0.05
CA GLY A 178 1.89 2.87 0.17
C GLY A 178 2.05 2.52 1.63
N ALA A 179 1.27 1.55 2.12
CA ALA A 179 1.37 0.96 3.45
C ALA A 179 1.67 -0.54 3.33
N GLN A 180 2.81 -1.01 3.87
CA GLN A 180 3.14 -2.43 3.90
C GLN A 180 2.27 -3.20 4.88
N PHE A 181 1.85 -2.54 5.95
CA PHE A 181 0.90 -3.07 6.91
C PHE A 181 -0.55 -2.99 6.38
N HIS A 182 -1.46 -3.57 7.11
CA HIS A 182 -2.89 -3.55 6.81
C HIS A 182 -3.60 -2.51 7.69
N PRO A 183 -3.88 -1.29 7.20
CA PRO A 183 -4.62 -0.29 7.97
C PRO A 183 -5.96 -0.83 8.46
N GLU A 184 -6.68 -1.58 7.62
CA GLU A 184 -7.98 -2.19 7.92
C GLU A 184 -7.93 -3.25 9.04
N LYS A 185 -6.71 -3.65 9.48
CA LYS A 185 -6.47 -4.59 10.58
C LYS A 185 -5.67 -3.97 11.72
N SER A 186 -5.36 -2.68 11.65
CA SER A 186 -4.47 -1.99 12.58
C SER A 186 -5.22 -1.16 13.64
N GLY A 187 -6.46 -1.51 13.96
CA GLY A 187 -7.26 -0.87 14.99
C GLY A 187 -7.45 0.64 14.75
N GLU A 188 -7.49 1.43 15.82
CA GLU A 188 -7.72 2.89 15.71
C GLU A 188 -6.62 3.62 14.93
N ILE A 189 -5.35 3.16 15.03
CA ILE A 189 -4.23 3.74 14.27
C ILE A 189 -4.47 3.54 12.77
N GLY A 190 -4.85 2.33 12.37
CA GLY A 190 -5.15 2.05 10.96
C GLY A 190 -6.36 2.83 10.45
N LEU A 191 -7.41 2.94 11.26
CA LEU A 191 -8.60 3.74 10.94
C LEU A 191 -8.23 5.23 10.80
N GLN A 192 -7.35 5.75 11.66
CA GLN A 192 -6.88 7.13 11.54
C GLN A 192 -6.09 7.35 10.24
N ILE A 193 -5.25 6.40 9.83
CA ILE A 193 -4.52 6.46 8.55
C ILE A 193 -5.51 6.50 7.37
N LEU A 194 -6.58 5.69 7.40
CA LEU A 194 -7.62 5.71 6.37
C LEU A 194 -8.42 7.02 6.38
N ARG A 195 -8.71 7.61 7.56
CA ARG A 195 -9.30 8.96 7.66
C ARG A 195 -8.38 10.02 7.06
N ASN A 196 -7.09 9.97 7.38
CA ASN A 196 -6.10 10.90 6.84
C ASN A 196 -6.05 10.80 5.31
N PHE A 197 -6.05 9.58 4.76
CA PHE A 197 -6.13 9.37 3.31
C PHE A 197 -7.40 9.97 2.71
N ALA A 198 -8.54 9.80 3.35
CA ALA A 198 -9.81 10.36 2.88
C ALA A 198 -9.83 11.89 2.87
N ASN A 199 -9.00 12.54 3.71
CA ASN A 199 -8.94 14.00 3.87
C ASN A 199 -7.86 14.68 3.00
N ILE A 200 -7.05 13.93 2.23
CA ILE A 200 -6.16 14.50 1.22
C ILE A 200 -7.01 15.03 0.05
#